data_b1cb24e8b60fbf7e22fc5d6ee992ed2a
#
_entry.id   b1cb24e8b60fbf7e22fc5d6ee992ed2a
#
_cell.length_a   1.000
_cell.length_b   1.000
_cell.length_c   1.000
_cell.angle_alpha   90.00
_cell.angle_beta   90.00
_cell.angle_gamma   90.00
#
_symmetry.space_group_name_H-M   'P 1'
#
loop_
_entity.id
_entity.type
_entity.pdbx_description
1 polymer ?
#
loop_
_entity_poly.entity_id
_entity_poly.type
_entity_poly.pdbx_seq_one_letter_code
_entity_poly.pdbx_strand_id
1 'polypeptide(L)'
;MVVLELHGSGGRVTADITDEQATKADLGVGKCFLAPIGKLEEQNMHKYFCKKCESEFDGSPKIQVEESPNEAVADGLILVERGQYTCHKCDSIIGEYRVFEKGQ
;
A
#
# COMPACT_ATOMS: atom_id res chain seq x y z
N MET A 1 -14.00 -3.54 11.10
CA MET A 1 -12.64 -3.12 10.72
C MET A 1 -11.62 -3.84 11.58
N VAL A 2 -10.50 -4.17 11.02
CA VAL A 2 -9.41 -4.84 11.74
C VAL A 2 -8.13 -4.03 11.60
N VAL A 3 -7.26 -4.11 12.60
CA VAL A 3 -5.94 -3.48 12.56
C VAL A 3 -4.93 -4.54 12.16
N LEU A 4 -4.25 -4.33 11.05
CA LEU A 4 -3.26 -5.28 10.53
C LEU A 4 -1.96 -4.56 10.17
N GLU A 5 -0.87 -5.33 10.27
CA GLU A 5 0.43 -4.92 9.79
C GLU A 5 0.57 -5.36 8.34
N LEU A 6 0.73 -4.40 7.46
CA LEU A 6 0.78 -4.63 6.02
C LEU A 6 2.21 -4.47 5.52
N HIS A 7 2.71 -5.51 4.87
CA HIS A 7 4.09 -5.53 4.41
C HIS A 7 4.26 -4.91 3.03
N GLY A 8 5.29 -4.11 2.88
CA GLY A 8 5.68 -3.53 1.61
C GLY A 8 7.14 -3.84 1.31
N SER A 9 7.62 -3.42 0.16
CA SER A 9 9.00 -3.70 -0.28
C SER A 9 10.06 -3.03 0.59
N GLY A 10 9.74 -1.89 1.18
CA GLY A 10 10.69 -1.12 1.99
C GLY A 10 10.29 -0.93 3.43
N GLY A 11 9.28 -1.66 3.93
CA GLY A 11 8.84 -1.52 5.31
C GLY A 11 7.48 -2.12 5.56
N ARG A 12 6.80 -1.60 6.60
CA ARG A 12 5.48 -2.09 7.02
C ARG A 12 4.63 -0.91 7.44
N VAL A 13 3.32 -1.06 7.27
CA VAL A 13 2.34 -0.06 7.71
C VAL A 13 1.30 -0.76 8.57
N THR A 14 1.00 -0.22 9.75
CA THR A 14 -0.07 -0.71 10.61
C THR A 14 -1.29 0.19 10.41
N ALA A 15 -2.38 -0.39 9.95
CA ALA A 15 -3.56 0.38 9.56
C ALA A 15 -4.87 -0.34 9.89
N ASP A 16 -5.93 0.46 10.00
CA ASP A 16 -7.31 -0.05 10.06
C ASP A 16 -7.75 -0.37 8.64
N ILE A 17 -8.20 -1.60 8.43
CA ILE A 17 -8.72 -2.03 7.13
C ILE A 17 -10.03 -2.78 7.30
N THR A 18 -10.81 -2.85 6.24
CA THR A 18 -12.05 -3.62 6.23
C THR A 18 -11.74 -5.11 6.13
N ASP A 19 -12.74 -5.94 6.46
CA ASP A 19 -12.59 -7.40 6.33
C ASP A 19 -12.31 -7.80 4.88
N GLU A 20 -12.93 -7.11 3.93
CA GLU A 20 -12.71 -7.35 2.51
C GLU A 20 -11.26 -7.01 2.12
N GLN A 21 -10.73 -5.90 2.61
CA GLN A 21 -9.34 -5.53 2.36
C GLN A 21 -8.38 -6.53 3.02
N ALA A 22 -8.70 -7.02 4.21
CA ALA A 22 -7.89 -8.01 4.90
C ALA A 22 -7.80 -9.31 4.07
N THR A 23 -8.90 -9.72 3.47
CA THR A 23 -8.94 -10.89 2.59
C THR A 23 -8.04 -10.68 1.36
N LYS A 24 -8.08 -9.50 0.77
CA LYS A 24 -7.22 -9.17 -0.39
C LYS A 24 -5.74 -9.11 -0.02
N ALA A 25 -5.43 -8.65 1.19
CA ALA A 25 -4.06 -8.51 1.66
C ALA A 25 -3.40 -9.86 1.95
N ASP A 26 -4.19 -10.86 2.32
CA ASP A 26 -3.68 -12.19 2.66
C ASP A 26 -3.50 -13.03 1.39
N LEU A 27 -2.25 -13.26 1.03
CA LEU A 27 -1.89 -14.05 -0.15
C LEU A 27 -1.56 -15.51 0.18
N GLY A 28 -1.95 -15.96 1.38
CA GLY A 28 -1.78 -17.36 1.77
C GLY A 28 -0.37 -17.74 2.26
N VAL A 29 0.49 -16.75 2.50
CA VAL A 29 1.87 -17.00 2.95
C VAL A 29 2.11 -16.60 4.41
N GLY A 30 1.03 -16.41 5.16
CA GLY A 30 1.13 -16.03 6.58
C GLY A 30 1.39 -14.56 6.84
N LYS A 31 1.35 -13.74 5.81
CA LYS A 31 1.57 -12.29 5.91
C LYS A 31 0.52 -11.55 5.10
N CYS A 32 0.21 -10.33 5.55
CA CYS A 32 -0.66 -9.43 4.80
C CYS A 32 0.19 -8.39 4.08
N PHE A 33 -0.18 -8.08 2.85
CA PHE A 33 0.58 -7.19 1.99
C PHE A 33 -0.18 -5.91 1.66
N LEU A 34 0.57 -4.83 1.49
CA LEU A 34 0.03 -3.51 1.20
C LEU A 34 -0.49 -3.39 -0.24
N ALA A 35 0.24 -3.95 -1.19
CA ALA A 35 -0.04 -3.78 -2.61
C ALA A 35 -1.44 -4.20 -3.07
N PRO A 36 -2.01 -5.34 -2.64
CA PRO A 36 -3.33 -5.77 -3.13
C PRO A 36 -4.51 -4.92 -2.64
N ILE A 37 -4.33 -4.14 -1.59
CA ILE A 37 -5.42 -3.38 -0.97
C ILE A 37 -5.79 -2.14 -1.76
N GLY A 38 -4.83 -1.53 -2.45
CA GLY A 38 -5.03 -0.24 -3.08
C GLY A 38 -4.73 0.90 -2.13
N LYS A 39 -5.30 2.07 -2.37
CA LYS A 39 -5.01 3.26 -1.59
C LYS A 39 -5.59 3.17 -0.17
N LEU A 40 -4.75 3.43 0.82
CA LEU A 40 -5.17 3.59 2.20
C LEU A 40 -5.28 5.06 2.54
N GLU A 41 -6.30 5.41 3.34
CA GLU A 41 -6.46 6.77 3.83
C GLU A 41 -5.44 7.03 4.95
N GLU A 42 -4.90 8.25 4.95
CA GLU A 42 -3.91 8.67 5.93
C GLU A 42 -4.41 8.47 7.37
N GLN A 43 -5.69 8.81 7.60
CA GLN A 43 -6.31 8.71 8.92
C GLN A 43 -6.43 7.28 9.44
N ASN A 44 -6.37 6.30 8.55
CA ASN A 44 -6.48 4.89 8.93
C ASN A 44 -5.11 4.24 9.20
N MET A 45 -4.04 4.93 8.89
CA MET A 45 -2.68 4.45 9.15
C MET A 45 -2.18 4.96 10.48
N HIS A 46 -1.87 4.04 11.40
CA HIS A 46 -1.48 4.39 12.78
C HIS A 46 0.01 4.58 12.95
N LYS A 47 0.79 3.76 12.27
CA LYS A 47 2.25 3.81 12.35
C LYS A 47 2.84 3.07 11.16
N TYR A 48 4.13 3.34 10.92
CA TYR A 48 4.84 2.64 9.86
C TYR A 48 6.28 2.37 10.29
N PHE A 49 6.86 1.33 9.72
CA PHE A 49 8.26 0.97 9.93
C PHE A 49 9.02 1.19 8.63
N CYS A 50 10.13 1.92 8.69
CA CYS A 50 11.01 2.13 7.55
C CYS A 50 12.21 1.19 7.66
N LYS A 51 12.33 0.30 6.70
CA LYS A 51 13.41 -0.69 6.68
C LYS A 51 14.79 -0.04 6.53
N LYS A 52 14.85 1.06 5.77
CA LYS A 52 16.11 1.79 5.57
C LYS A 52 16.55 2.54 6.83
N CYS A 53 15.60 3.16 7.53
CA CYS A 53 15.89 3.84 8.80
C CYS A 53 16.02 2.86 9.97
N GLU A 54 15.53 1.63 9.79
CA GLU A 54 15.44 0.61 10.84
C GLU A 54 14.71 1.13 12.08
N SER A 55 13.68 1.95 11.86
CA SER A 55 12.92 2.58 12.94
C SER A 55 11.45 2.64 12.61
N GLU A 56 10.62 2.62 13.67
CA GLU A 56 9.18 2.76 13.58
C GLU A 56 8.81 4.20 13.87
N PHE A 57 7.83 4.70 13.12
CA PHE A 57 7.33 6.06 13.28
C PHE A 57 5.82 6.04 13.48
N ASP A 58 5.33 6.94 14.32
CA ASP A 58 3.88 7.10 14.53
C ASP A 58 3.25 7.85 13.37
N GLY A 59 2.01 7.51 13.06
CA GLY A 59 1.24 8.18 12.02
C GLY A 59 1.41 7.54 10.66
N SER A 60 0.99 8.28 9.63
CA SER A 60 1.01 7.82 8.26
C SER A 60 2.33 8.16 7.57
N PRO A 61 2.85 7.27 6.71
CA PRO A 61 3.93 7.68 5.80
C PRO A 61 3.40 8.69 4.78
N LYS A 62 4.30 9.30 4.02
CA LYS A 62 3.88 10.17 2.93
C LYS A 62 3.20 9.34 1.85
N ILE A 63 2.11 9.86 1.30
CA ILE A 63 1.38 9.20 0.21
C ILE A 63 1.60 9.98 -1.06
N GLN A 64 2.14 9.32 -2.09
CA GLN A 64 2.30 9.90 -3.41
C GLN A 64 1.44 9.11 -4.38
N VAL A 65 0.52 9.78 -5.06
CA VAL A 65 -0.43 9.13 -5.96
C VAL A 65 -0.24 9.65 -7.36
N GLU A 66 -0.12 8.71 -8.31
CA GLU A 66 -0.17 9.02 -9.73
C GLU A 66 -1.54 8.61 -10.22
N GLU A 67 -2.38 9.60 -10.49
CA GLU A 67 -3.74 9.35 -10.96
C GLU A 67 -3.78 9.22 -12.48
N SER A 68 -4.65 8.33 -12.94
CA SER A 68 -4.93 8.16 -14.36
C SER A 68 -3.70 7.88 -15.25
N PRO A 69 -2.81 6.95 -14.85
CA PRO A 69 -1.73 6.57 -15.77
C PRO A 69 -2.27 5.91 -17.05
N ASN A 70 -3.44 5.28 -16.98
CA ASN A 70 -4.12 4.65 -18.13
C ASN A 70 -3.18 3.79 -18.99
N GLU A 71 -2.34 3.03 -18.33
CA GLU A 71 -1.33 2.22 -18.99
C GLU A 71 -1.84 0.80 -19.15
N ALA A 72 -1.86 0.30 -20.39
CA ALA A 72 -2.22 -1.08 -20.66
C ALA A 72 -1.08 -2.00 -20.21
N VAL A 73 -1.34 -2.87 -19.24
CA VAL A 73 -0.33 -3.76 -18.67
C VAL A 73 -0.50 -5.20 -19.11
N ALA A 74 -1.70 -5.55 -19.62
CA ALA A 74 -2.00 -6.87 -20.14
C ALA A 74 -3.27 -6.77 -20.97
N ASP A 75 -3.58 -7.82 -21.73
CA ASP A 75 -4.83 -7.87 -22.48
C ASP A 75 -6.02 -7.76 -21.52
N GLY A 76 -6.82 -6.72 -21.72
CA GLY A 76 -8.01 -6.50 -20.92
C GLY A 76 -7.77 -5.87 -19.55
N LEU A 77 -6.53 -5.44 -19.26
CA LEU A 77 -6.21 -4.77 -17.99
C LEU A 77 -5.53 -3.43 -18.24
N ILE A 78 -6.03 -2.43 -17.53
CA ILE A 78 -5.47 -1.07 -17.57
C ILE A 78 -5.11 -0.65 -16.15
N LEU A 79 -3.90 -0.14 -15.98
CA LEU A 79 -3.46 0.46 -14.72
C LEU A 79 -4.06 1.86 -14.64
N VAL A 80 -4.99 2.07 -13.70
CA VAL A 80 -5.71 3.34 -13.56
C VAL A 80 -5.22 4.20 -12.39
N GLU A 81 -4.54 3.61 -11.43
CA GLU A 81 -3.96 4.35 -10.32
C GLU A 81 -2.73 3.61 -9.80
N ARG A 82 -1.73 4.38 -9.46
CA ARG A 82 -0.51 3.86 -8.85
C ARG A 82 -0.10 4.80 -7.74
N GLY A 83 0.26 4.26 -6.58
CA GLY A 83 0.68 5.07 -5.46
C GLY A 83 1.84 4.47 -4.71
N GLN A 84 2.52 5.31 -3.95
CA GLN A 84 3.67 4.93 -3.15
C GLN A 84 3.53 5.52 -1.75
N TYR A 85 4.01 4.76 -0.76
CA TYR A 85 4.13 5.23 0.60
C TYR A 85 5.61 5.42 0.88
N THR A 86 6.00 6.62 1.30
CA THR A 86 7.42 6.95 1.52
C THR A 86 7.67 7.44 2.94
N CYS A 87 8.88 7.20 3.43
CA CYS A 87 9.29 7.61 4.76
C CYS A 87 9.46 9.14 4.82
N HIS A 88 8.94 9.75 5.89
CA HIS A 88 9.10 11.19 6.09
C HIS A 88 10.55 11.61 6.34
N LYS A 89 11.36 10.69 6.86
CA LYS A 89 12.73 11.00 7.27
C LYS A 89 13.75 10.81 6.14
N CYS A 90 13.66 9.70 5.42
CA CYS A 90 14.68 9.34 4.42
C CYS A 90 14.15 9.28 2.99
N ASP A 91 12.85 9.51 2.81
CA ASP A 91 12.17 9.46 1.51
C ASP A 91 12.26 8.11 0.78
N SER A 92 12.59 7.06 1.52
CA SER A 92 12.61 5.70 0.95
C SER A 92 11.20 5.17 0.77
N ILE A 93 10.98 4.37 -0.25
CA ILE A 93 9.68 3.76 -0.51
C ILE A 93 9.42 2.67 0.54
N ILE A 94 8.32 2.83 1.30
CA ILE A 94 7.86 1.83 2.27
C ILE A 94 7.10 0.73 1.54
N GLY A 95 6.24 1.13 0.60
CA GLY A 95 5.45 0.21 -0.18
C GLY A 95 4.78 0.91 -1.34
N GLU A 96 4.21 0.11 -2.24
CA GLU A 96 3.50 0.62 -3.41
C GLU A 96 2.18 -0.11 -3.56
N TYR A 97 1.23 0.54 -4.23
CA TYR A 97 0.00 -0.12 -4.63
C TYR A 97 -0.33 0.21 -6.07
N ARG A 98 -1.11 -0.66 -6.70
CA ARG A 98 -1.60 -0.44 -8.07
C ARG A 98 -3.06 -0.85 -8.14
N VAL A 99 -3.85 -0.04 -8.84
CA VAL A 99 -5.27 -0.32 -9.08
C VAL A 99 -5.45 -0.56 -10.55
N PHE A 100 -6.09 -1.68 -10.88
CA PHE A 100 -6.35 -2.07 -12.26
C PHE A 100 -7.85 -2.11 -12.53
N GLU A 101 -8.22 -1.79 -13.76
CA GLU A 101 -9.59 -1.96 -14.25
C GLU A 101 -9.57 -2.78 -15.53
N LYS A 102 -10.71 -3.40 -15.84
CA LYS A 102 -10.83 -4.12 -17.11
C LYS A 102 -10.86 -3.10 -18.25
N GLY A 103 -9.94 -3.27 -19.20
CA GLY A 103 -9.93 -2.52 -20.42
C GLY A 103 -10.89 -3.15 -21.44
N GLN A 104 -11.18 -2.38 -22.46
CA GLN A 104 -11.99 -2.88 -23.58
C GLN A 104 -11.11 -3.38 -24.70
#